data_ac416b1d0a7b2196f3fd8e3a3e6cd780
#
_entry.id   ac416b1d0a7b2196f3fd8e3a3e6cd780
#
_cell.length_a   1.000
_cell.length_b   1.000
_cell.length_c   1.000
_cell.angle_alpha   90.00
_cell.angle_beta   90.00
_cell.angle_gamma   90.00
#
_symmetry.space_group_name_H-M   'P 1'
#
loop_
_entity.id
_entity.type
_entity.pdbx_description
1 polymer ?
#
loop_
_entity_poly.entity_id
_entity_poly.type
_entity_poly.pdbx_seq_one_letter_code
_entity_poly.pdbx_strand_id
1 'polypeptide(L)'
;INKADFVACHNPSYIMKGYKMVNDVKPGGKFLINCQWTPEELEKHLNAETKQYIAKNNIQLYTVNAIDIAAKIGLGKRTSTVLQSAFFALANVLPSEDAINYMKEKATMKFSKKGQDIVDMNHKAIDAGKDALVKIDVPAAWATAVDTAAPEASKGPAKLVKMVDEIMKPAGKMDGYSIPCSAFADHVDGTFEQGASAYEKRGVAVMVPTWNAETCAKCNKCAFVCPHATIRPFALTAEEAAAAPANTKKAPKPIVKTDYTYTLAISPMDCMGCGVCIGVCPTKSLTMVPREGEEDQQAVFDYCVAKVSEKPEVATDATVISSQYKQPLLEFSGSCAGCAETSYARLITQLFGDRMYISNATGCSSIWGGPAATSPYTVNKEGFGPAWANSLFEDNAEHGLGMYLGQRAIRERLINDVKTIAGSEKASDAVKAACEQYLNTLEDGKENAAATKALVAELEKIDCDCEARADILANKSYLSKKSVWIFGGDGWAYDIGFGGVD
;
A
#
# COMPACT_ATOMS: atom_id res chain seq x y z
N ILE A 1 -7.23 -26.25 11.94
CA ILE A 1 -7.28 -25.74 13.32
C ILE A 1 -8.73 -25.54 13.68
N ASN A 2 -9.14 -26.06 14.83
CA ASN A 2 -10.48 -25.85 15.36
C ASN A 2 -10.56 -24.43 15.96
N LYS A 3 -11.80 -23.98 16.22
CA LYS A 3 -12.07 -22.67 16.82
C LYS A 3 -11.40 -22.50 18.18
N ALA A 4 -11.03 -21.27 18.51
CA ALA A 4 -10.29 -20.90 19.72
C ALA A 4 -11.21 -20.56 20.90
N ASP A 5 -10.72 -20.76 22.12
CA ASP A 5 -11.41 -20.34 23.34
C ASP A 5 -11.38 -18.81 23.53
N PHE A 6 -10.35 -18.17 22.96
CA PHE A 6 -10.12 -16.73 23.02
C PHE A 6 -9.57 -16.22 21.69
N VAL A 7 -10.15 -15.13 21.18
CA VAL A 7 -9.66 -14.37 20.02
C VAL A 7 -9.62 -12.88 20.38
N ALA A 8 -8.61 -12.17 19.93
CA ALA A 8 -8.50 -10.71 20.14
C ALA A 8 -8.33 -9.97 18.82
N CYS A 9 -9.14 -8.93 18.63
CA CYS A 9 -8.98 -7.92 17.60
C CYS A 9 -8.16 -6.76 18.16
N HIS A 10 -6.90 -6.64 17.75
CA HIS A 10 -5.98 -5.64 18.30
C HIS A 10 -6.11 -4.26 17.65
N ASN A 11 -6.77 -4.16 16.49
CA ASN A 11 -6.97 -2.90 15.79
C ASN A 11 -8.45 -2.70 15.44
N PRO A 12 -9.08 -1.58 15.84
CA PRO A 12 -10.50 -1.33 15.60
C PRO A 12 -10.85 -1.27 14.11
N SER A 13 -9.90 -0.92 13.23
CA SER A 13 -10.13 -0.88 11.79
C SER A 13 -10.57 -2.22 11.21
N TYR A 14 -10.14 -3.35 11.80
CA TYR A 14 -10.52 -4.68 11.33
C TYR A 14 -12.02 -4.97 11.54
N ILE A 15 -12.58 -4.42 12.61
CA ILE A 15 -14.04 -4.46 12.85
C ILE A 15 -14.76 -3.65 11.77
N MET A 16 -14.31 -2.41 11.51
CA MET A 16 -14.88 -1.54 10.48
C MET A 16 -14.77 -2.13 9.07
N LYS A 17 -13.72 -2.89 8.78
CA LYS A 17 -13.51 -3.61 7.52
C LYS A 17 -14.36 -4.89 7.41
N GLY A 18 -15.03 -5.29 8.48
CA GLY A 18 -15.86 -6.50 8.51
C GLY A 18 -15.07 -7.81 8.44
N TYR A 19 -13.84 -7.83 8.99
CA TYR A 19 -13.04 -9.04 9.06
C TYR A 19 -13.71 -10.08 9.98
N LYS A 20 -13.84 -11.32 9.52
CA LYS A 20 -14.56 -12.41 10.19
C LYS A 20 -13.81 -13.05 11.37
N MET A 21 -13.00 -12.28 12.10
CA MET A 21 -12.17 -12.78 13.21
C MET A 21 -13.00 -13.45 14.32
N VAL A 22 -14.21 -12.93 14.57
CA VAL A 22 -15.09 -13.53 15.59
C VAL A 22 -15.52 -14.95 15.25
N ASN A 23 -15.56 -15.30 13.96
CA ASN A 23 -15.94 -16.64 13.50
C ASN A 23 -14.96 -17.73 13.96
N ASP A 24 -13.74 -17.35 14.36
CA ASP A 24 -12.74 -18.26 14.91
C ASP A 24 -12.94 -18.56 16.39
N VAL A 25 -13.89 -17.89 17.07
CA VAL A 25 -14.22 -18.15 18.47
C VAL A 25 -15.18 -19.33 18.59
N LYS A 26 -14.92 -20.25 19.51
CA LYS A 26 -15.86 -21.34 19.89
C LYS A 26 -17.16 -20.77 20.48
N PRO A 27 -18.29 -21.49 20.36
CA PRO A 27 -19.48 -21.17 21.14
C PRO A 27 -19.15 -21.06 22.65
N GLY A 28 -19.60 -19.99 23.30
CA GLY A 28 -19.30 -19.66 24.69
C GLY A 28 -17.88 -19.10 24.95
N GLY A 29 -17.03 -19.03 23.92
CA GLY A 29 -15.68 -18.46 24.01
C GLY A 29 -15.67 -16.94 24.18
N LYS A 30 -14.48 -16.35 24.23
CA LYS A 30 -14.28 -14.93 24.50
C LYS A 30 -13.73 -14.21 23.28
N PHE A 31 -14.28 -13.02 22.99
CA PHE A 31 -13.80 -12.11 21.98
C PHE A 31 -13.45 -10.76 22.58
N LEU A 32 -12.20 -10.34 22.45
CA LEU A 32 -11.70 -9.05 22.95
C LEU A 32 -11.45 -8.10 21.77
N ILE A 33 -11.93 -6.87 21.89
CA ILE A 33 -11.68 -5.80 20.91
C ILE A 33 -10.90 -4.67 21.58
N ASN A 34 -9.74 -4.33 21.03
CA ASN A 34 -9.01 -3.12 21.40
C ASN A 34 -9.59 -1.93 20.63
N CYS A 35 -10.34 -1.07 21.30
CA CYS A 35 -10.95 0.10 20.68
C CYS A 35 -11.15 1.22 21.69
N GLN A 36 -11.36 2.43 21.18
CA GLN A 36 -11.66 3.64 21.97
C GLN A 36 -13.17 3.88 22.11
N TRP A 37 -14.00 3.01 21.52
CA TRP A 37 -15.44 3.16 21.43
C TRP A 37 -16.16 2.85 22.75
N THR A 38 -17.21 3.62 23.02
CA THR A 38 -18.21 3.24 24.03
C THR A 38 -19.00 2.01 23.57
N PRO A 39 -19.73 1.31 24.46
CA PRO A 39 -20.58 0.18 24.04
C PRO A 39 -21.59 0.56 22.92
N GLU A 40 -22.15 1.75 22.96
CA GLU A 40 -23.10 2.26 21.97
C GLU A 40 -22.44 2.58 20.62
N GLU A 41 -21.21 3.07 20.64
CA GLU A 41 -20.42 3.29 19.43
C GLU A 41 -19.97 1.96 18.84
N LEU A 42 -19.52 1.00 19.66
CA LEU A 42 -19.15 -0.34 19.23
C LEU A 42 -20.29 -1.00 18.46
N GLU A 43 -21.52 -0.87 18.96
CA GLU A 43 -22.71 -1.43 18.28
C GLU A 43 -22.86 -0.89 16.87
N LYS A 44 -22.57 0.37 16.61
CA LYS A 44 -22.66 1.00 15.28
C LYS A 44 -21.57 0.49 14.32
N HIS A 45 -20.42 0.10 14.84
CA HIS A 45 -19.29 -0.37 14.04
C HIS A 45 -19.34 -1.88 13.73
N LEU A 46 -20.08 -2.66 14.50
CA LEU A 46 -20.26 -4.10 14.24
C LEU A 46 -21.27 -4.31 13.10
N ASN A 47 -20.89 -5.09 12.07
CA ASN A 47 -21.81 -5.52 11.01
C ASN A 47 -22.79 -6.59 11.50
N ALA A 48 -23.85 -6.81 10.75
CA ALA A 48 -24.90 -7.76 11.11
C ALA A 48 -24.39 -9.20 11.29
N GLU A 49 -23.50 -9.67 10.43
CA GLU A 49 -22.93 -11.01 10.50
C GLU A 49 -22.16 -11.22 11.80
N THR A 50 -21.32 -10.27 12.19
CA THR A 50 -20.57 -10.31 13.46
C THR A 50 -21.52 -10.30 14.66
N LYS A 51 -22.52 -9.42 14.68
CA LYS A 51 -23.54 -9.37 15.74
C LYS A 51 -24.28 -10.70 15.86
N GLN A 52 -24.75 -11.25 14.74
CA GLN A 52 -25.45 -12.53 14.72
C GLN A 52 -24.56 -13.67 15.25
N TYR A 53 -23.30 -13.72 14.82
CA TYR A 53 -22.38 -14.76 15.30
C TYR A 53 -22.18 -14.69 16.81
N ILE A 54 -21.93 -13.48 17.35
CA ILE A 54 -21.76 -13.23 18.79
C ILE A 54 -22.98 -13.71 19.57
N ALA A 55 -24.19 -13.30 19.17
CA ALA A 55 -25.43 -13.62 19.88
C ALA A 55 -25.80 -15.11 19.77
N LYS A 56 -25.76 -15.70 18.56
CA LYS A 56 -26.16 -17.11 18.32
C LYS A 56 -25.20 -18.12 18.97
N ASN A 57 -23.93 -17.75 19.18
CA ASN A 57 -22.92 -18.63 19.76
C ASN A 57 -22.60 -18.28 21.22
N ASN A 58 -23.36 -17.39 21.86
CA ASN A 58 -23.12 -16.95 23.24
C ASN A 58 -21.67 -16.49 23.50
N ILE A 59 -21.08 -15.76 22.54
CA ILE A 59 -19.72 -15.25 22.66
C ILE A 59 -19.68 -14.19 23.75
N GLN A 60 -18.72 -14.32 24.68
CA GLN A 60 -18.47 -13.31 25.71
C GLN A 60 -17.64 -12.19 25.10
N LEU A 61 -18.29 -11.04 24.88
CA LEU A 61 -17.66 -9.88 24.26
C LEU A 61 -17.02 -8.97 25.31
N TYR A 62 -15.77 -8.55 25.06
CA TYR A 62 -15.02 -7.63 25.89
C TYR A 62 -14.37 -6.54 25.03
N THR A 63 -14.19 -5.35 25.64
CA THR A 63 -13.38 -4.28 25.06
C THR A 63 -12.28 -3.86 26.02
N VAL A 64 -11.21 -3.27 25.48
CA VAL A 64 -10.15 -2.58 26.22
C VAL A 64 -9.67 -1.40 25.38
N ASN A 65 -9.45 -0.24 26.00
CA ASN A 65 -8.84 0.90 25.31
C ASN A 65 -7.34 0.96 25.63
N ALA A 66 -6.57 0.03 25.08
CA ALA A 66 -5.12 -0.02 25.26
C ALA A 66 -4.40 1.17 24.61
N ILE A 67 -5.01 1.82 23.63
CA ILE A 67 -4.44 2.96 22.89
C ILE A 67 -4.27 4.15 23.83
N ASP A 68 -5.36 4.58 24.46
CA ASP A 68 -5.33 5.72 25.38
C ASP A 68 -4.58 5.40 26.66
N ILE A 69 -4.69 4.17 27.17
CA ILE A 69 -3.94 3.73 28.33
C ILE A 69 -2.43 3.85 28.08
N ALA A 70 -1.93 3.31 26.97
CA ALA A 70 -0.52 3.39 26.63
C ALA A 70 -0.04 4.85 26.45
N ALA A 71 -0.85 5.69 25.81
CA ALA A 71 -0.56 7.11 25.64
C ALA A 71 -0.49 7.87 27.00
N LYS A 72 -1.46 7.66 27.90
CA LYS A 72 -1.53 8.30 29.22
C LYS A 72 -0.38 7.89 30.15
N ILE A 73 0.08 6.64 30.06
CA ILE A 73 1.18 6.11 30.88
C ILE A 73 2.56 6.58 30.34
N GLY A 74 2.63 7.10 29.11
CA GLY A 74 3.89 7.52 28.49
C GLY A 74 4.54 6.45 27.59
N LEU A 75 3.85 5.34 27.33
CA LEU A 75 4.30 4.29 26.41
C LEU A 75 4.04 4.66 24.92
N GLY A 76 3.35 5.78 24.66
CA GLY A 76 3.00 6.22 23.31
C GLY A 76 2.13 5.20 22.59
N LYS A 77 2.58 4.71 21.44
CA LYS A 77 1.84 3.71 20.63
C LYS A 77 2.03 2.24 21.06
N ARG A 78 2.76 1.99 22.15
CA ARG A 78 3.14 0.63 22.58
C ARG A 78 2.06 -0.01 23.44
N THR A 79 1.04 -0.56 22.80
CA THR A 79 -0.12 -1.20 23.45
C THR A 79 0.10 -2.64 23.89
N SER A 80 1.19 -3.28 23.43
CA SER A 80 1.41 -4.73 23.60
C SER A 80 1.38 -5.21 25.05
N THR A 81 1.95 -4.44 25.98
CA THR A 81 1.97 -4.81 27.41
C THR A 81 0.57 -4.77 28.01
N VAL A 82 -0.24 -3.76 27.67
CA VAL A 82 -1.64 -3.64 28.09
C VAL A 82 -2.47 -4.80 27.57
N LEU A 83 -2.34 -5.09 26.25
CA LEU A 83 -3.08 -6.17 25.59
C LEU A 83 -2.69 -7.56 26.09
N GLN A 84 -1.40 -7.78 26.41
CA GLN A 84 -0.94 -9.04 27.00
C GLN A 84 -1.52 -9.26 28.39
N SER A 85 -1.61 -8.21 29.20
CA SER A 85 -2.26 -8.29 30.51
C SER A 85 -3.76 -8.61 30.39
N ALA A 86 -4.46 -7.94 29.47
CA ALA A 86 -5.86 -8.22 29.16
C ALA A 86 -6.06 -9.69 28.71
N PHE A 87 -5.14 -10.20 27.89
CA PHE A 87 -5.16 -11.60 27.48
C PHE A 87 -5.08 -12.55 28.68
N PHE A 88 -4.08 -12.41 29.55
CA PHE A 88 -3.93 -13.28 30.70
C PHE A 88 -5.10 -13.18 31.69
N ALA A 89 -5.72 -12.02 31.80
CA ALA A 89 -6.91 -11.86 32.63
C ALA A 89 -8.14 -12.62 32.08
N LEU A 90 -8.23 -12.81 30.75
CA LEU A 90 -9.39 -13.42 30.09
C LEU A 90 -9.17 -14.88 29.68
N ALA A 91 -7.97 -15.25 29.24
CA ALA A 91 -7.73 -16.55 28.60
C ALA A 91 -7.68 -17.76 29.55
N ASN A 92 -7.54 -17.54 30.88
CA ASN A 92 -7.49 -18.57 31.92
C ASN A 92 -6.42 -19.66 31.68
N VAL A 93 -5.30 -19.30 31.03
CA VAL A 93 -4.16 -20.24 30.84
C VAL A 93 -3.31 -20.40 32.08
N LEU A 94 -3.34 -19.41 32.97
CA LEU A 94 -2.73 -19.39 34.31
C LEU A 94 -3.67 -18.65 35.26
N PRO A 95 -3.57 -18.85 36.59
CA PRO A 95 -4.20 -17.97 37.55
C PRO A 95 -3.82 -16.49 37.23
N SER A 96 -4.83 -15.61 37.13
CA SER A 96 -4.62 -14.24 36.65
C SER A 96 -3.60 -13.45 37.50
N GLU A 97 -3.59 -13.66 38.82
CA GLU A 97 -2.62 -13.02 39.72
C GLU A 97 -1.19 -13.46 39.47
N ASP A 98 -0.98 -14.77 39.28
CA ASP A 98 0.34 -15.34 38.98
C ASP A 98 0.84 -14.78 37.64
N ALA A 99 -0.03 -14.76 36.62
CA ALA A 99 0.33 -14.22 35.29
C ALA A 99 0.76 -12.75 35.38
N ILE A 100 0.02 -11.91 36.10
CA ILE A 100 0.35 -10.51 36.31
C ILE A 100 1.70 -10.35 37.04
N ASN A 101 1.94 -11.15 38.08
CA ASN A 101 3.19 -11.13 38.82
C ASN A 101 4.38 -11.52 37.93
N TYR A 102 4.25 -12.60 37.15
CA TYR A 102 5.27 -12.98 36.16
C TYR A 102 5.52 -11.92 35.10
N MET A 103 4.47 -11.25 34.62
CA MET A 103 4.64 -10.14 33.67
C MET A 103 5.43 -8.99 34.27
N LYS A 104 5.16 -8.61 35.53
CA LYS A 104 5.87 -7.55 36.26
C LYS A 104 7.34 -7.94 36.50
N GLU A 105 7.58 -9.16 36.92
CA GLU A 105 8.94 -9.70 37.10
C GLU A 105 9.74 -9.61 35.77
N LYS A 106 9.17 -10.11 34.68
CA LYS A 106 9.79 -10.05 33.34
C LYS A 106 10.00 -8.61 32.86
N ALA A 107 9.07 -7.71 33.11
CA ALA A 107 9.23 -6.29 32.78
C ALA A 107 10.40 -5.67 33.55
N THR A 108 10.51 -5.98 34.85
CA THR A 108 11.64 -5.54 35.69
C THR A 108 12.97 -6.07 35.16
N MET A 109 13.07 -7.36 34.88
CA MET A 109 14.27 -7.97 34.31
C MET A 109 14.69 -7.31 32.99
N LYS A 110 13.73 -7.07 32.10
CA LYS A 110 13.97 -6.54 30.75
C LYS A 110 14.36 -5.05 30.78
N PHE A 111 13.77 -4.26 31.65
CA PHE A 111 13.85 -2.81 31.60
C PHE A 111 14.68 -2.19 32.72
N SER A 112 15.14 -2.93 33.72
CA SER A 112 15.95 -2.42 34.84
C SER A 112 17.16 -1.59 34.38
N LYS A 113 17.83 -2.03 33.30
CA LYS A 113 18.98 -1.31 32.71
C LYS A 113 18.62 0.03 32.04
N LYS A 114 17.31 0.28 31.80
CA LYS A 114 16.81 1.50 31.14
C LYS A 114 16.30 2.55 32.14
N GLY A 115 16.31 2.24 33.42
CA GLY A 115 15.85 3.10 34.51
C GLY A 115 14.54 2.62 35.14
N GLN A 116 14.38 2.97 36.44
CA GLN A 116 13.22 2.57 37.24
C GLN A 116 11.91 3.13 36.67
N ASP A 117 11.92 4.37 36.13
CA ASP A 117 10.75 4.98 35.52
C ASP A 117 10.15 4.14 34.37
N ILE A 118 11.01 3.49 33.59
CA ILE A 118 10.57 2.60 32.50
C ILE A 118 9.96 1.32 33.04
N VAL A 119 10.52 0.76 34.12
CA VAL A 119 9.96 -0.41 34.82
C VAL A 119 8.57 -0.05 35.35
N ASP A 120 8.45 1.08 36.06
CA ASP A 120 7.19 1.53 36.68
C ASP A 120 6.10 1.81 35.63
N MET A 121 6.46 2.41 34.50
CA MET A 121 5.52 2.57 33.37
C MET A 121 5.00 1.22 32.85
N ASN A 122 5.86 0.21 32.71
CA ASN A 122 5.42 -1.10 32.28
C ASN A 122 4.56 -1.82 33.33
N HIS A 123 4.88 -1.69 34.64
CA HIS A 123 4.04 -2.23 35.72
C HIS A 123 2.64 -1.58 35.71
N LYS A 124 2.57 -0.24 35.57
CA LYS A 124 1.27 0.46 35.45
C LYS A 124 0.48 -0.01 34.23
N ALA A 125 1.14 -0.28 33.10
CA ALA A 125 0.49 -0.79 31.91
C ALA A 125 -0.06 -2.22 32.09
N ILE A 126 0.66 -3.05 32.85
CA ILE A 126 0.21 -4.42 33.18
C ILE A 126 -1.04 -4.37 34.06
N ASP A 127 -1.03 -3.56 35.13
CA ASP A 127 -2.21 -3.41 36.01
C ASP A 127 -3.41 -2.85 35.23
N ALA A 128 -3.20 -1.76 34.49
CA ALA A 128 -4.24 -1.12 33.71
C ALA A 128 -4.86 -2.03 32.64
N GLY A 129 -4.09 -2.96 32.07
CA GLY A 129 -4.60 -3.90 31.05
C GLY A 129 -5.65 -4.86 31.60
N LYS A 130 -5.46 -5.34 32.84
CA LYS A 130 -6.44 -6.15 33.56
C LYS A 130 -7.66 -5.32 34.00
N ASP A 131 -7.39 -4.15 34.61
CA ASP A 131 -8.42 -3.36 35.30
C ASP A 131 -9.35 -2.61 34.32
N ALA A 132 -8.89 -2.33 33.10
CA ALA A 132 -9.65 -1.60 32.07
C ALA A 132 -10.52 -2.50 31.16
N LEU A 133 -10.62 -3.77 31.45
CA LEU A 133 -11.49 -4.69 30.72
C LEU A 133 -12.97 -4.34 30.96
N VAL A 134 -13.70 -4.14 29.89
CA VAL A 134 -15.16 -3.90 29.92
C VAL A 134 -15.86 -5.09 29.28
N LYS A 135 -16.70 -5.78 30.03
CA LYS A 135 -17.59 -6.81 29.48
C LYS A 135 -18.80 -6.13 28.85
N ILE A 136 -19.13 -6.49 27.63
CA ILE A 136 -20.25 -5.95 26.87
C ILE A 136 -21.44 -6.90 27.01
N ASP A 137 -22.57 -6.35 27.44
CA ASP A 137 -23.83 -7.07 27.44
C ASP A 137 -24.33 -7.22 26.00
N VAL A 138 -24.49 -8.44 25.52
CA VAL A 138 -24.90 -8.74 24.14
C VAL A 138 -26.41 -8.67 24.03
N PRO A 139 -27.00 -7.72 23.27
CA PRO A 139 -28.44 -7.65 23.13
C PRO A 139 -29.01 -8.87 22.37
N ALA A 140 -30.14 -9.41 22.82
CA ALA A 140 -30.81 -10.51 22.16
C ALA A 140 -31.19 -10.18 20.70
N ALA A 141 -31.48 -8.92 20.41
CA ALA A 141 -31.79 -8.43 19.08
C ALA A 141 -30.65 -8.62 18.06
N TRP A 142 -29.41 -8.78 18.52
CA TRP A 142 -28.29 -9.03 17.61
C TRP A 142 -28.40 -10.36 16.88
N ALA A 143 -29.13 -11.35 17.41
CA ALA A 143 -29.35 -12.64 16.74
C ALA A 143 -30.06 -12.53 15.38
N THR A 144 -30.80 -11.45 15.16
CA THR A 144 -31.56 -11.15 13.94
C THR A 144 -31.14 -9.82 13.28
N ALA A 145 -29.98 -9.29 13.62
CA ALA A 145 -29.48 -8.05 13.05
C ALA A 145 -29.38 -8.14 11.51
N VAL A 146 -29.64 -7.04 10.83
CA VAL A 146 -29.55 -6.91 9.37
C VAL A 146 -28.76 -5.63 9.06
N ASP A 147 -27.85 -5.68 8.09
CA ASP A 147 -27.16 -4.49 7.62
C ASP A 147 -28.11 -3.64 6.77
N THR A 148 -28.11 -2.35 7.01
CA THR A 148 -29.02 -1.39 6.35
C THR A 148 -28.51 -0.91 4.99
N ALA A 149 -27.22 -1.08 4.70
CA ALA A 149 -26.59 -0.66 3.46
C ALA A 149 -25.98 -1.84 2.72
N ALA A 150 -26.22 -1.92 1.41
CA ALA A 150 -25.49 -2.84 0.55
C ALA A 150 -24.04 -2.36 0.35
N PRO A 151 -23.07 -3.27 0.20
CA PRO A 151 -21.71 -2.90 -0.15
C PRO A 151 -21.66 -2.08 -1.44
N GLU A 152 -20.96 -0.96 -1.44
CA GLU A 152 -20.76 -0.17 -2.65
C GLU A 152 -19.80 -0.92 -3.59
N ALA A 153 -20.19 -1.04 -4.88
CA ALA A 153 -19.35 -1.63 -5.91
C ALA A 153 -18.10 -0.76 -6.16
N SER A 154 -16.96 -1.40 -6.40
CA SER A 154 -15.72 -0.72 -6.74
C SER A 154 -15.83 0.01 -8.09
N LYS A 155 -15.18 1.17 -8.20
CA LYS A 155 -15.15 1.98 -9.43
C LYS A 155 -13.73 2.01 -9.98
N GLY A 156 -13.57 1.76 -11.29
CA GLY A 156 -12.25 1.75 -11.92
C GLY A 156 -12.21 0.90 -13.20
N PRO A 157 -11.02 0.50 -13.67
CA PRO A 157 -10.88 -0.40 -14.82
C PRO A 157 -11.60 -1.73 -14.58
N ALA A 158 -12.36 -2.20 -15.56
CA ALA A 158 -13.27 -3.34 -15.41
C ALA A 158 -12.61 -4.63 -14.86
N LYS A 159 -11.45 -5.01 -15.41
CA LYS A 159 -10.70 -6.18 -14.93
C LYS A 159 -10.24 -6.02 -13.47
N LEU A 160 -9.69 -4.85 -13.15
CA LEU A 160 -9.20 -4.56 -11.79
C LEU A 160 -10.34 -4.60 -10.78
N VAL A 161 -11.46 -3.93 -11.03
CA VAL A 161 -12.59 -3.91 -10.08
C VAL A 161 -13.25 -5.28 -9.94
N LYS A 162 -13.28 -6.09 -11.01
CA LYS A 162 -13.75 -7.48 -10.94
C LYS A 162 -12.87 -8.29 -9.98
N MET A 163 -11.54 -8.26 -10.14
CA MET A 163 -10.60 -8.93 -9.24
C MET A 163 -10.73 -8.43 -7.79
N VAL A 164 -10.86 -7.11 -7.61
CA VAL A 164 -11.05 -6.50 -6.29
C VAL A 164 -12.31 -7.01 -5.62
N ASP A 165 -13.46 -7.03 -6.31
CA ASP A 165 -14.73 -7.39 -5.72
C ASP A 165 -14.89 -8.90 -5.53
N GLU A 166 -14.40 -9.72 -6.48
CA GLU A 166 -14.58 -11.18 -6.47
C GLU A 166 -13.48 -11.93 -5.67
N ILE A 167 -12.27 -11.39 -5.57
CA ILE A 167 -11.12 -12.07 -4.94
C ILE A 167 -10.59 -11.27 -3.74
N MET A 168 -10.15 -10.02 -3.96
CA MET A 168 -9.45 -9.26 -2.93
C MET A 168 -10.31 -9.00 -1.70
N LYS A 169 -11.53 -8.48 -1.87
CA LYS A 169 -12.42 -8.16 -0.75
C LYS A 169 -12.83 -9.38 0.08
N PRO A 170 -13.28 -10.51 -0.53
CA PRO A 170 -13.57 -11.73 0.23
C PRO A 170 -12.34 -12.27 0.95
N ALA A 171 -11.18 -12.36 0.28
CA ALA A 171 -9.94 -12.82 0.91
C ALA A 171 -9.51 -11.92 2.08
N GLY A 172 -9.58 -10.59 1.90
CA GLY A 172 -9.28 -9.62 2.95
C GLY A 172 -10.22 -9.69 4.15
N LYS A 173 -11.47 -10.10 3.95
CA LYS A 173 -12.45 -10.34 5.03
C LYS A 173 -12.26 -11.70 5.74
N MET A 174 -11.22 -12.47 5.42
CA MET A 174 -10.97 -13.82 5.92
C MET A 174 -12.03 -14.84 5.44
N ASP A 175 -12.63 -14.59 4.28
CA ASP A 175 -13.67 -15.44 3.66
C ASP A 175 -13.21 -16.08 2.35
N GLY A 176 -11.91 -16.37 2.25
CA GLY A 176 -11.31 -16.94 1.04
C GLY A 176 -11.92 -18.28 0.59
N TYR A 177 -12.48 -19.06 1.52
CA TYR A 177 -13.16 -20.30 1.19
C TYR A 177 -14.51 -20.12 0.46
N SER A 178 -15.09 -18.93 0.48
CA SER A 178 -16.31 -18.61 -0.29
C SER A 178 -16.01 -18.29 -1.75
N ILE A 179 -14.75 -18.05 -2.11
CA ILE A 179 -14.36 -17.68 -3.47
C ILE A 179 -14.42 -18.91 -4.38
N PRO A 180 -15.27 -18.93 -5.42
CA PRO A 180 -15.33 -20.04 -6.34
C PRO A 180 -14.08 -20.10 -7.23
N CYS A 181 -13.65 -21.30 -7.64
CA CYS A 181 -12.52 -21.47 -8.55
C CYS A 181 -12.67 -20.67 -9.86
N SER A 182 -13.91 -20.47 -10.33
CA SER A 182 -14.20 -19.68 -11.53
C SER A 182 -13.81 -18.20 -11.42
N ALA A 183 -13.69 -17.64 -10.20
CA ALA A 183 -13.21 -16.27 -10.01
C ALA A 183 -11.76 -16.10 -10.50
N PHE A 184 -10.98 -17.18 -10.53
CA PHE A 184 -9.59 -17.18 -10.99
C PHE A 184 -9.42 -17.48 -12.48
N ALA A 185 -10.51 -17.59 -13.26
CA ALA A 185 -10.45 -17.94 -14.68
C ALA A 185 -9.64 -16.93 -15.53
N ASP A 186 -9.63 -15.65 -15.13
CA ASP A 186 -8.86 -14.60 -15.80
C ASP A 186 -7.38 -14.55 -15.32
N HIS A 187 -6.98 -15.43 -14.38
CA HIS A 187 -5.67 -15.43 -13.72
C HIS A 187 -4.98 -16.80 -13.80
N VAL A 188 -5.31 -17.63 -14.81
CA VAL A 188 -4.80 -18.99 -14.96
C VAL A 188 -3.30 -19.06 -15.21
N ASP A 189 -2.71 -17.99 -15.71
CA ASP A 189 -1.28 -17.80 -15.91
C ASP A 189 -0.54 -17.24 -14.68
N GLY A 190 -1.25 -17.00 -13.58
CA GLY A 190 -0.70 -16.42 -12.34
C GLY A 190 -0.52 -14.90 -12.37
N THR A 191 -0.97 -14.21 -13.42
CA THR A 191 -0.94 -12.74 -13.46
C THR A 191 -2.15 -12.13 -12.77
N PHE A 192 -1.94 -10.98 -12.10
CA PHE A 192 -2.99 -10.21 -11.40
C PHE A 192 -2.89 -8.74 -11.78
N GLU A 193 -4.04 -8.06 -11.79
CA GLU A 193 -4.12 -6.64 -12.14
C GLU A 193 -3.39 -5.78 -11.10
N GLN A 194 -2.62 -4.80 -11.57
CA GLN A 194 -1.92 -3.83 -10.73
C GLN A 194 -2.86 -2.73 -10.23
N GLY A 195 -2.49 -2.10 -9.09
CA GLY A 195 -3.25 -1.01 -8.49
C GLY A 195 -4.32 -1.44 -7.49
N ALA A 196 -4.43 -2.72 -7.15
CA ALA A 196 -5.44 -3.25 -6.24
C ALA A 196 -5.32 -2.69 -4.81
N SER A 197 -4.10 -2.38 -4.33
CA SER A 197 -3.88 -1.83 -2.99
C SER A 197 -4.62 -0.52 -2.73
N ALA A 198 -4.92 0.26 -3.77
CA ALA A 198 -5.71 1.50 -3.66
C ALA A 198 -7.15 1.27 -3.17
N TYR A 199 -7.68 0.06 -3.32
CA TYR A 199 -9.03 -0.33 -2.90
C TYR A 199 -9.08 -0.92 -1.49
N GLU A 200 -7.95 -1.20 -0.86
CA GLU A 200 -7.94 -1.76 0.49
C GLU A 200 -8.46 -0.78 1.53
N LYS A 201 -8.01 0.49 1.50
CA LYS A 201 -8.43 1.53 2.47
C LYS A 201 -8.47 0.99 3.90
N ARG A 202 -7.32 0.52 4.40
CA ARG A 202 -7.22 -0.24 5.66
C ARG A 202 -7.64 0.53 6.89
N GLY A 203 -7.41 1.87 6.92
CA GLY A 203 -7.79 2.73 8.02
C GLY A 203 -7.14 2.37 9.36
N VAL A 204 -5.93 1.79 9.34
CA VAL A 204 -5.27 1.26 10.55
C VAL A 204 -4.68 2.33 11.46
N ALA A 205 -4.42 3.53 10.94
CA ALA A 205 -3.85 4.62 11.73
C ALA A 205 -4.92 5.23 12.65
N VAL A 206 -4.63 5.31 13.94
CA VAL A 206 -5.42 6.08 14.91
C VAL A 206 -5.14 7.57 14.76
N MET A 207 -3.87 7.92 14.49
CA MET A 207 -3.42 9.29 14.28
C MET A 207 -2.84 9.42 12.88
N VAL A 208 -3.23 10.47 12.16
CA VAL A 208 -2.74 10.79 10.82
C VAL A 208 -2.16 12.21 10.78
N PRO A 209 -1.27 12.54 9.83
CA PRO A 209 -0.77 13.90 9.71
C PRO A 209 -1.85 14.82 9.11
N THR A 210 -2.08 15.97 9.74
CA THR A 210 -2.76 17.11 9.11
C THR A 210 -1.73 18.11 8.61
N TRP A 211 -2.05 18.83 7.54
CA TRP A 211 -1.16 19.78 6.89
C TRP A 211 -1.61 21.22 7.05
N ASN A 212 -0.67 22.06 7.54
CA ASN A 212 -0.82 23.52 7.55
C ASN A 212 -0.17 24.11 6.30
N ALA A 213 -1.00 24.59 5.38
CA ALA A 213 -0.57 25.15 4.09
C ALA A 213 0.21 26.46 4.22
N GLU A 214 -0.11 27.29 5.24
CA GLU A 214 0.47 28.63 5.44
C GLU A 214 1.97 28.58 5.80
N THR A 215 2.37 27.57 6.57
CA THR A 215 3.76 27.42 7.04
C THR A 215 4.61 26.50 6.16
N CYS A 216 4.03 25.91 5.13
CA CYS A 216 4.69 24.90 4.33
C CYS A 216 5.75 25.49 3.38
N ALA A 217 6.98 24.96 3.46
CA ALA A 217 8.09 25.33 2.58
C ALA A 217 8.04 24.68 1.18
N LYS A 218 7.06 23.82 0.90
CA LYS A 218 6.91 23.08 -0.38
C LYS A 218 8.16 22.24 -0.77
N CYS A 219 8.90 21.77 0.22
CA CYS A 219 10.17 21.03 0.03
C CYS A 219 9.98 19.54 -0.29
N ASN A 220 8.76 19.03 -0.25
CA ASN A 220 8.36 17.65 -0.54
C ASN A 220 9.09 16.54 0.26
N LYS A 221 9.85 16.89 1.32
CA LYS A 221 10.55 15.90 2.15
C LYS A 221 9.60 14.90 2.79
N CYS A 222 8.40 15.33 3.18
CA CYS A 222 7.38 14.46 3.77
C CYS A 222 6.87 13.41 2.77
N ALA A 223 6.70 13.77 1.50
CA ALA A 223 6.37 12.84 0.44
C ALA A 223 7.54 11.89 0.15
N PHE A 224 8.75 12.43 0.08
CA PHE A 224 9.98 11.66 -0.19
C PHE A 224 10.21 10.52 0.82
N VAL A 225 9.97 10.77 2.11
CA VAL A 225 10.18 9.74 3.15
C VAL A 225 8.95 8.88 3.44
N CYS A 226 7.79 9.15 2.81
CA CYS A 226 6.58 8.39 3.06
C CYS A 226 6.68 6.98 2.48
N PRO A 227 6.72 5.91 3.31
CA PRO A 227 6.91 4.53 2.83
C PRO A 227 5.73 4.02 2.00
N HIS A 228 4.53 4.59 2.25
CA HIS A 228 3.28 4.08 1.70
C HIS A 228 2.69 4.99 0.62
N ALA A 229 3.41 6.02 0.18
CA ALA A 229 2.94 6.99 -0.84
C ALA A 229 1.59 7.65 -0.52
N THR A 230 1.29 7.84 0.77
CA THR A 230 0.03 8.43 1.25
C THR A 230 0.07 9.95 1.35
N ILE A 231 1.25 10.54 1.18
CA ILE A 231 1.47 11.99 1.15
C ILE A 231 2.04 12.33 -0.23
N ARG A 232 1.31 13.14 -1.01
CA ARG A 232 1.71 13.49 -2.38
C ARG A 232 1.54 14.97 -2.64
N PRO A 233 2.57 15.67 -3.17
CA PRO A 233 2.43 17.03 -3.64
C PRO A 233 1.81 17.04 -5.04
N PHE A 234 0.97 18.04 -5.29
CA PHE A 234 0.37 18.28 -6.59
C PHE A 234 0.53 19.73 -7.01
N ALA A 235 0.72 19.92 -8.33
CA ALA A 235 0.74 21.20 -9.01
C ALA A 235 -0.58 21.35 -9.79
N LEU A 236 -1.47 22.23 -9.34
CA LEU A 236 -2.81 22.41 -9.91
C LEU A 236 -2.83 23.63 -10.83
N THR A 237 -3.43 23.47 -12.01
CA THR A 237 -3.85 24.63 -12.82
C THR A 237 -4.97 25.39 -12.11
N ALA A 238 -5.34 26.55 -12.63
CA ALA A 238 -6.46 27.32 -12.09
C ALA A 238 -7.78 26.53 -12.17
N GLU A 239 -8.01 25.79 -13.27
CA GLU A 239 -9.19 24.96 -13.49
C GLU A 239 -9.21 23.77 -12.54
N GLU A 240 -8.08 23.04 -12.41
CA GLU A 240 -7.94 21.92 -11.47
C GLU A 240 -8.14 22.38 -10.02
N ALA A 241 -7.64 23.56 -9.66
CA ALA A 241 -7.80 24.14 -8.34
C ALA A 241 -9.24 24.58 -8.05
N ALA A 242 -9.98 25.06 -9.07
CA ALA A 242 -11.37 25.45 -8.97
C ALA A 242 -12.32 24.23 -8.87
N ALA A 243 -11.99 23.14 -9.56
CA ALA A 243 -12.77 21.91 -9.56
C ALA A 243 -12.49 21.00 -8.34
N ALA A 244 -11.45 21.30 -7.55
CA ALA A 244 -11.08 20.52 -6.37
C ALA A 244 -12.15 20.61 -5.26
N PRO A 245 -12.30 19.58 -4.40
CA PRO A 245 -13.18 19.63 -3.25
C PRO A 245 -12.99 20.92 -2.41
N ALA A 246 -14.06 21.44 -1.84
CA ALA A 246 -14.05 22.73 -1.14
C ALA A 246 -13.07 22.78 0.05
N ASN A 247 -12.84 21.64 0.70
CA ASN A 247 -11.90 21.47 1.81
C ASN A 247 -10.43 21.26 1.38
N THR A 248 -10.12 21.41 0.08
CA THR A 248 -8.75 21.30 -0.43
C THR A 248 -7.88 22.44 0.12
N LYS A 249 -6.93 22.09 0.96
CA LYS A 249 -5.94 23.04 1.51
C LYS A 249 -4.97 23.42 0.37
N LYS A 250 -4.67 24.71 0.20
CA LYS A 250 -3.83 25.25 -0.88
C LYS A 250 -2.77 26.18 -0.26
N ALA A 251 -1.52 26.05 -0.70
CA ALA A 251 -0.48 26.98 -0.25
C ALA A 251 -0.75 28.41 -0.76
N PRO A 252 -0.46 29.45 0.06
CA PRO A 252 -0.78 30.83 -0.28
C PRO A 252 0.00 31.39 -1.48
N LYS A 253 1.13 30.77 -1.82
CA LYS A 253 1.97 31.16 -2.96
C LYS A 253 2.08 30.01 -3.94
N PRO A 254 2.12 30.28 -5.25
CA PRO A 254 2.31 29.26 -6.29
C PRO A 254 3.66 28.54 -6.14
N ILE A 255 3.84 27.49 -6.92
CA ILE A 255 5.14 26.80 -7.04
C ILE A 255 6.11 27.76 -7.74
N VAL A 256 7.34 27.82 -7.22
CA VAL A 256 8.37 28.77 -7.70
C VAL A 256 8.54 28.65 -9.21
N LYS A 257 8.55 29.80 -9.90
CA LYS A 257 8.66 29.95 -11.37
C LYS A 257 7.50 29.33 -12.16
N THR A 258 6.34 29.15 -11.56
CA THR A 258 5.11 28.69 -12.23
C THR A 258 3.90 29.43 -11.69
N ASP A 259 2.74 29.29 -12.38
CA ASP A 259 1.45 29.78 -11.91
C ASP A 259 0.62 28.65 -11.22
N TYR A 260 1.21 27.47 -11.01
CA TYR A 260 0.51 26.35 -10.42
C TYR A 260 0.31 26.51 -8.91
N THR A 261 -0.91 26.25 -8.49
CA THR A 261 -1.25 26.15 -7.05
C THR A 261 -0.68 24.87 -6.46
N TYR A 262 0.05 24.99 -5.35
CA TYR A 262 0.54 23.84 -4.61
C TYR A 262 -0.48 23.31 -3.62
N THR A 263 -0.73 22.01 -3.65
CA THR A 263 -1.42 21.30 -2.58
C THR A 263 -0.62 20.06 -2.17
N LEU A 264 -0.73 19.68 -0.90
CA LEU A 264 -0.19 18.45 -0.36
C LEU A 264 -1.38 17.57 0.05
N ALA A 265 -1.71 16.62 -0.79
CA ALA A 265 -2.79 15.68 -0.52
C ALA A 265 -2.31 14.53 0.37
N ILE A 266 -3.12 14.18 1.37
CA ILE A 266 -2.84 13.12 2.33
C ILE A 266 -4.01 12.16 2.33
N SER A 267 -3.73 10.84 2.17
CA SER A 267 -4.73 9.78 2.29
C SER A 267 -4.81 9.29 3.74
N PRO A 268 -5.83 9.66 4.51
CA PRO A 268 -5.97 9.20 5.90
C PRO A 268 -6.28 7.71 6.01
N MET A 269 -6.97 7.14 5.02
CA MET A 269 -7.38 5.73 5.03
C MET A 269 -6.24 4.78 4.66
N ASP A 270 -5.22 5.25 3.94
CA ASP A 270 -4.05 4.46 3.54
C ASP A 270 -2.83 4.75 4.44
N CYS A 271 -2.89 5.79 5.27
CA CYS A 271 -1.81 6.15 6.20
C CYS A 271 -1.63 5.09 7.28
N MET A 272 -0.37 4.73 7.59
CA MET A 272 -0.01 3.79 8.65
C MET A 272 0.31 4.49 9.99
N GLY A 273 0.16 5.82 10.07
CA GLY A 273 0.37 6.59 11.30
C GLY A 273 1.80 6.55 11.85
N CYS A 274 2.82 6.25 11.04
CA CYS A 274 4.21 6.09 11.50
C CYS A 274 4.85 7.37 12.05
N GLY A 275 4.45 8.56 11.53
CA GLY A 275 4.96 9.86 11.97
C GLY A 275 6.33 10.25 11.36
N VAL A 276 6.90 9.49 10.42
CA VAL A 276 8.19 9.81 9.78
C VAL A 276 8.15 11.19 9.09
N CYS A 277 7.03 11.52 8.45
CA CYS A 277 6.81 12.81 7.79
C CYS A 277 6.90 14.02 8.74
N ILE A 278 6.51 13.86 10.01
CA ILE A 278 6.60 14.90 11.03
C ILE A 278 8.08 15.18 11.35
N GLY A 279 8.87 14.11 11.51
CA GLY A 279 10.29 14.21 11.89
C GLY A 279 11.16 14.94 10.87
N VAL A 280 10.79 14.92 9.58
CA VAL A 280 11.59 15.55 8.51
C VAL A 280 11.06 16.92 8.09
N CYS A 281 9.92 17.38 8.63
CA CYS A 281 9.34 18.65 8.24
C CYS A 281 10.10 19.84 8.88
N PRO A 282 10.84 20.65 8.09
CA PRO A 282 11.68 21.71 8.65
C PRO A 282 10.87 22.87 9.23
N THR A 283 9.66 23.08 8.73
CA THR A 283 8.77 24.17 9.17
C THR A 283 7.68 23.70 10.12
N LYS A 284 7.69 22.42 10.53
CA LYS A 284 6.67 21.82 11.40
C LYS A 284 5.23 22.03 10.88
N SER A 285 5.06 22.08 9.57
CA SER A 285 3.75 22.23 8.91
C SER A 285 2.87 20.99 8.96
N LEU A 286 3.38 19.88 9.51
CA LEU A 286 2.65 18.63 9.71
C LEU A 286 2.56 18.32 11.21
N THR A 287 1.37 17.98 11.68
CA THR A 287 1.11 17.52 13.05
C THR A 287 0.22 16.29 13.03
N MET A 288 0.38 15.39 14.01
CA MET A 288 -0.49 14.21 14.12
C MET A 288 -1.76 14.57 14.83
N VAL A 289 -2.90 14.20 14.25
CA VAL A 289 -4.25 14.40 14.80
C VAL A 289 -5.05 13.09 14.71
N PRO A 290 -6.14 12.91 15.46
CA PRO A 290 -7.03 11.77 15.30
C PRO A 290 -7.53 11.66 13.86
N ARG A 291 -7.55 10.43 13.31
CA ARG A 291 -7.94 10.18 11.91
C ARG A 291 -9.36 10.65 11.62
N GLU A 292 -10.29 10.44 12.54
CA GLU A 292 -11.70 10.79 12.41
C GLU A 292 -11.91 12.27 12.04
N GLY A 293 -10.97 13.15 12.42
CA GLY A 293 -10.99 14.57 12.08
C GLY A 293 -10.46 14.92 10.69
N GLU A 294 -9.84 13.97 9.98
CA GLU A 294 -9.23 14.18 8.65
C GLU A 294 -9.81 13.25 7.57
N GLU A 295 -10.87 12.51 7.85
CA GLU A 295 -11.43 11.53 6.88
C GLU A 295 -11.94 12.19 5.60
N ASP A 296 -12.41 13.41 5.66
CA ASP A 296 -12.83 14.22 4.51
C ASP A 296 -11.68 14.53 3.54
N GLN A 297 -10.42 14.51 3.99
CA GLN A 297 -9.24 14.68 3.15
C GLN A 297 -9.02 13.50 2.19
N GLN A 298 -9.68 12.36 2.40
CA GLN A 298 -9.64 11.25 1.45
C GLN A 298 -10.20 11.67 0.08
N ALA A 299 -11.31 12.41 0.05
CA ALA A 299 -11.89 12.91 -1.19
C ALA A 299 -10.95 13.87 -1.93
N VAL A 300 -10.16 14.68 -1.19
CA VAL A 300 -9.13 15.55 -1.78
C VAL A 300 -8.02 14.73 -2.40
N PHE A 301 -7.53 13.71 -1.70
CA PHE A 301 -6.49 12.83 -2.20
C PHE A 301 -6.94 12.10 -3.47
N ASP A 302 -8.12 11.49 -3.44
CA ASP A 302 -8.69 10.74 -4.56
C ASP A 302 -8.92 11.65 -5.78
N TYR A 303 -9.41 12.89 -5.57
CA TYR A 303 -9.52 13.90 -6.63
C TYR A 303 -8.15 14.21 -7.26
N CYS A 304 -7.15 14.50 -6.44
CA CYS A 304 -5.82 14.85 -6.93
C CYS A 304 -5.19 13.71 -7.75
N VAL A 305 -5.30 12.48 -7.29
CA VAL A 305 -4.78 11.31 -8.01
C VAL A 305 -5.52 11.09 -9.34
N ALA A 306 -6.85 11.18 -9.33
CA ALA A 306 -7.65 10.88 -10.52
C ALA A 306 -7.66 12.00 -11.56
N LYS A 307 -7.69 13.28 -11.15
CA LYS A 307 -8.03 14.41 -12.01
C LYS A 307 -6.87 15.36 -12.29
N VAL A 308 -5.91 15.51 -11.37
CA VAL A 308 -4.78 16.42 -11.58
C VAL A 308 -3.77 15.78 -12.52
N SER A 309 -3.44 16.48 -13.62
CA SER A 309 -2.46 16.01 -14.58
C SER A 309 -1.02 16.23 -14.08
N GLU A 310 -0.10 15.36 -14.48
CA GLU A 310 1.32 15.60 -14.26
C GLU A 310 1.80 16.78 -15.09
N LYS A 311 2.63 17.64 -14.51
CA LYS A 311 3.20 18.83 -15.16
C LYS A 311 4.69 18.57 -15.44
N PRO A 312 5.08 18.26 -16.69
CA PRO A 312 6.46 17.86 -17.01
C PRO A 312 7.53 18.87 -16.58
N GLU A 313 7.20 20.17 -16.58
CA GLU A 313 8.09 21.26 -16.15
C GLU A 313 8.32 21.29 -14.62
N VAL A 314 7.46 20.64 -13.84
CA VAL A 314 7.57 20.53 -12.38
C VAL A 314 7.98 19.12 -11.95
N ALA A 315 7.40 18.11 -12.58
CA ALA A 315 7.63 16.69 -12.28
C ALA A 315 8.86 16.15 -13.03
N THR A 316 10.05 16.55 -12.59
CA THR A 316 11.32 16.14 -13.21
C THR A 316 12.10 15.19 -12.28
N ASP A 317 13.14 14.55 -12.79
CA ASP A 317 14.11 13.75 -12.02
C ASP A 317 15.39 14.51 -11.69
N ALA A 318 15.43 15.81 -11.97
CA ALA A 318 16.59 16.65 -11.72
C ALA A 318 16.89 16.87 -10.23
N THR A 319 15.87 16.85 -9.37
CA THR A 319 16.02 17.06 -7.92
C THR A 319 15.05 16.18 -7.12
N VAL A 320 15.36 15.96 -5.83
CA VAL A 320 14.44 15.27 -4.90
C VAL A 320 13.09 15.99 -4.80
N ILE A 321 13.08 17.33 -4.83
CA ILE A 321 11.82 18.10 -4.75
C ILE A 321 10.94 17.82 -5.96
N SER A 322 11.51 17.92 -7.17
CA SER A 322 10.78 17.76 -8.42
C SER A 322 10.35 16.32 -8.69
N SER A 323 11.16 15.33 -8.31
CA SER A 323 10.82 13.92 -8.49
C SER A 323 9.54 13.51 -7.72
N GLN A 324 9.21 14.20 -6.63
CA GLN A 324 8.03 13.87 -5.83
C GLN A 324 6.70 14.27 -6.45
N TYR A 325 6.70 15.13 -7.48
CA TYR A 325 5.49 15.41 -8.27
C TYR A 325 5.14 14.27 -9.26
N LYS A 326 6.08 13.37 -9.55
CA LYS A 326 5.81 12.17 -10.34
C LYS A 326 4.95 11.19 -9.57
N GLN A 327 4.04 10.53 -10.29
CA GLN A 327 3.22 9.47 -9.69
C GLN A 327 4.10 8.33 -9.16
N PRO A 328 4.02 7.96 -7.88
CA PRO A 328 4.63 6.73 -7.42
C PRO A 328 3.89 5.52 -8.00
N LEU A 329 4.62 4.54 -8.52
CA LEU A 329 4.05 3.30 -9.04
C LEU A 329 4.22 2.13 -8.06
N LEU A 330 4.49 2.45 -6.81
CA LEU A 330 4.35 1.61 -5.62
C LEU A 330 3.63 2.43 -4.56
N GLU A 331 2.48 1.95 -4.10
CA GLU A 331 1.60 2.68 -3.20
C GLU A 331 0.86 1.74 -2.24
N PHE A 332 0.57 2.24 -1.04
CA PHE A 332 -0.28 1.59 -0.04
C PHE A 332 0.11 0.14 0.27
N SER A 333 1.42 -0.15 0.27
CA SER A 333 1.92 -1.49 0.56
C SER A 333 1.57 -1.96 1.97
N GLY A 334 1.52 -3.28 2.19
CA GLY A 334 1.35 -3.90 3.51
C GLY A 334 2.60 -3.90 4.38
N SER A 335 3.63 -3.10 4.05
CA SER A 335 4.86 -2.99 4.83
C SER A 335 4.62 -2.37 6.21
N CYS A 336 5.57 -2.55 7.13
CA CYS A 336 5.52 -1.97 8.47
C CYS A 336 5.40 -0.45 8.44
N ALA A 337 4.76 0.12 9.47
CA ALA A 337 4.69 1.55 9.66
C ALA A 337 6.12 2.14 9.80
N GLY A 338 6.50 3.04 8.87
CA GLY A 338 7.84 3.62 8.84
C GLY A 338 8.93 2.76 8.17
N CYS A 339 8.54 1.77 7.36
CA CYS A 339 9.46 0.93 6.61
C CYS A 339 10.37 1.76 5.69
N ALA A 340 11.69 1.66 5.86
CA ALA A 340 12.64 2.38 5.01
C ALA A 340 12.75 1.76 3.61
N GLU A 341 12.62 0.44 3.49
CA GLU A 341 12.75 -0.30 2.23
C GLU A 341 11.73 0.17 1.19
N THR A 342 10.45 0.28 1.57
CA THR A 342 9.41 0.76 0.66
C THR A 342 9.56 2.21 0.25
N SER A 343 10.25 3.05 1.04
CA SER A 343 10.58 4.42 0.63
C SER A 343 11.53 4.42 -0.56
N TYR A 344 12.55 3.56 -0.58
CA TYR A 344 13.49 3.43 -1.70
C TYR A 344 12.81 2.82 -2.92
N ALA A 345 12.08 1.70 -2.75
CA ALA A 345 11.36 1.06 -3.83
C ALA A 345 10.36 2.02 -4.50
N ARG A 346 9.63 2.82 -3.71
CA ARG A 346 8.74 3.85 -4.21
C ARG A 346 9.46 4.90 -5.05
N LEU A 347 10.60 5.43 -4.58
CA LEU A 347 11.39 6.40 -5.34
C LEU A 347 11.85 5.82 -6.69
N ILE A 348 12.35 4.60 -6.68
CA ILE A 348 12.78 3.91 -7.91
C ILE A 348 11.62 3.80 -8.89
N THR A 349 10.41 3.47 -8.43
CA THR A 349 9.24 3.40 -9.30
C THR A 349 8.81 4.78 -9.85
N GLN A 350 9.06 5.88 -9.14
CA GLN A 350 8.82 7.23 -9.68
C GLN A 350 9.78 7.60 -10.81
N LEU A 351 10.99 7.02 -10.83
CA LEU A 351 12.03 7.31 -11.81
C LEU A 351 12.03 6.35 -13.00
N PHE A 352 11.68 5.10 -12.77
CA PHE A 352 11.84 4.01 -13.75
C PHE A 352 10.58 3.15 -13.93
N GLY A 353 9.56 3.31 -13.09
CA GLY A 353 8.45 2.36 -12.96
C GLY A 353 7.65 2.12 -14.24
N ASP A 354 7.56 3.10 -15.13
CA ASP A 354 6.88 3.01 -16.42
C ASP A 354 7.51 1.98 -17.39
N ARG A 355 8.76 1.56 -17.12
CA ARG A 355 9.55 0.65 -17.96
C ARG A 355 10.36 -0.37 -17.16
N MET A 356 9.90 -0.72 -15.96
CA MET A 356 10.65 -1.47 -14.95
C MET A 356 10.23 -2.93 -14.90
N TYR A 357 11.21 -3.83 -14.88
CA TYR A 357 11.05 -5.23 -14.49
C TYR A 357 11.72 -5.46 -13.14
N ILE A 358 11.07 -6.19 -12.24
CA ILE A 358 11.56 -6.50 -10.91
C ILE A 358 11.62 -8.01 -10.73
N SER A 359 12.83 -8.52 -10.49
CA SER A 359 13.07 -9.85 -9.93
C SER A 359 13.25 -9.71 -8.43
N ASN A 360 12.44 -10.40 -7.64
CA ASN A 360 12.40 -10.22 -6.19
C ASN A 360 12.77 -11.49 -5.46
N ALA A 361 13.73 -11.43 -4.54
CA ALA A 361 14.06 -12.53 -3.63
C ALA A 361 13.05 -12.62 -2.49
N THR A 362 12.78 -13.84 -2.02
CA THR A 362 11.93 -14.07 -0.85
C THR A 362 12.46 -13.31 0.38
N GLY A 363 11.60 -12.53 0.99
CA GLY A 363 11.91 -11.68 2.14
C GLY A 363 10.78 -10.67 2.38
N CYS A 364 11.06 -9.55 3.08
CA CYS A 364 10.06 -8.50 3.30
C CYS A 364 9.48 -7.95 2.00
N SER A 365 10.31 -7.76 0.98
CA SER A 365 9.88 -7.25 -0.32
C SER A 365 8.92 -8.17 -1.08
N SER A 366 9.00 -9.48 -0.85
CA SER A 366 7.99 -10.42 -1.36
C SER A 366 6.70 -10.39 -0.54
N ILE A 367 6.80 -10.14 0.76
CA ILE A 367 5.61 -10.11 1.64
C ILE A 367 4.76 -8.85 1.40
N TRP A 368 5.37 -7.68 1.27
CA TRP A 368 4.62 -6.47 0.98
C TRP A 368 4.37 -6.25 -0.53
N GLY A 369 5.17 -6.87 -1.42
CA GLY A 369 5.06 -6.74 -2.88
C GLY A 369 4.27 -7.85 -3.56
N GLY A 370 4.22 -9.05 -2.97
CA GLY A 370 3.73 -10.27 -3.56
C GLY A 370 2.28 -10.71 -3.31
N PRO A 371 1.48 -10.10 -2.40
CA PRO A 371 0.08 -10.48 -2.29
C PRO A 371 -0.64 -10.23 -3.62
N ALA A 372 -0.97 -11.30 -4.32
CA ALA A 372 -1.45 -11.24 -5.69
C ALA A 372 -2.65 -10.30 -5.86
N ALA A 373 -3.68 -10.47 -5.04
CA ALA A 373 -4.89 -9.67 -5.12
C ALA A 373 -4.77 -8.26 -4.48
N THR A 374 -3.65 -7.93 -3.83
CA THR A 374 -3.42 -6.64 -3.16
C THR A 374 -2.06 -6.06 -3.48
N SER A 375 -1.57 -6.30 -4.69
CA SER A 375 -0.27 -5.79 -5.13
C SER A 375 -0.18 -4.27 -4.95
N PRO A 376 0.91 -3.77 -4.32
CA PRO A 376 1.13 -2.34 -4.15
C PRO A 376 1.69 -1.67 -5.42
N TYR A 377 2.13 -2.46 -6.39
CA TYR A 377 2.55 -1.91 -7.68
C TYR A 377 1.34 -1.47 -8.48
N THR A 378 1.46 -0.35 -9.16
CA THR A 378 0.37 0.26 -9.93
C THR A 378 0.87 0.79 -11.27
N VAL A 379 -0.05 1.24 -12.10
CA VAL A 379 0.24 1.80 -13.41
C VAL A 379 0.01 3.32 -13.43
N ASN A 380 0.72 4.00 -14.33
CA ASN A 380 0.46 5.41 -14.61
C ASN A 380 -0.83 5.59 -15.43
N LYS A 381 -1.20 6.82 -15.72
CA LYS A 381 -2.42 7.15 -16.50
C LYS A 381 -2.42 6.60 -17.93
N GLU A 382 -1.25 6.20 -18.44
CA GLU A 382 -1.08 5.59 -19.76
C GLU A 382 -1.14 4.05 -19.72
N GLY A 383 -1.26 3.45 -18.52
CA GLY A 383 -1.32 2.01 -18.32
C GLY A 383 0.04 1.31 -18.19
N PHE A 384 1.13 2.06 -18.00
CA PHE A 384 2.47 1.51 -17.81
C PHE A 384 2.85 1.47 -16.33
N GLY A 385 3.45 0.36 -15.90
CA GLY A 385 3.93 0.17 -14.53
C GLY A 385 4.94 -0.96 -14.42
N PRO A 386 5.51 -1.19 -13.21
CA PRO A 386 6.49 -2.24 -13.00
C PRO A 386 5.89 -3.63 -13.25
N ALA A 387 6.62 -4.50 -13.97
CA ALA A 387 6.35 -5.93 -13.96
C ALA A 387 7.16 -6.57 -12.82
N TRP A 388 6.49 -7.31 -11.95
CA TRP A 388 7.09 -7.89 -10.75
C TRP A 388 6.92 -9.40 -10.74
N ALA A 389 8.02 -10.11 -10.45
CA ALA A 389 8.01 -11.55 -10.26
C ALA A 389 8.87 -11.92 -9.05
N ASN A 390 8.39 -12.87 -8.23
CA ASN A 390 9.17 -13.41 -7.13
C ASN A 390 9.94 -14.64 -7.56
N SER A 391 11.18 -14.76 -7.09
CA SER A 391 11.98 -15.97 -7.18
C SER A 391 12.17 -16.61 -5.81
N LEU A 392 12.87 -17.72 -5.76
CA LEU A 392 13.32 -18.29 -4.49
C LEU A 392 14.43 -17.42 -3.88
N PHE A 393 14.67 -17.61 -2.60
CA PHE A 393 15.72 -16.89 -1.86
C PHE A 393 17.12 -17.17 -2.44
N GLU A 394 17.33 -18.38 -2.94
CA GLU A 394 18.63 -18.88 -3.39
C GLU A 394 18.97 -18.48 -4.83
N ASP A 395 17.99 -18.17 -5.69
CA ASP A 395 18.19 -18.08 -7.14
C ASP A 395 17.85 -16.71 -7.75
N ASN A 396 17.67 -15.68 -6.93
CA ASN A 396 17.18 -14.38 -7.41
C ASN A 396 18.16 -13.67 -8.36
N ALA A 397 19.47 -13.86 -8.17
CA ALA A 397 20.48 -13.28 -9.06
C ALA A 397 20.37 -13.89 -10.47
N GLU A 398 20.26 -15.21 -10.56
CA GLU A 398 20.10 -15.94 -11.81
C GLU A 398 18.75 -15.66 -12.46
N HIS A 399 17.68 -15.59 -11.68
CA HIS A 399 16.35 -15.24 -12.15
C HIS A 399 16.35 -13.83 -12.78
N GLY A 400 16.94 -12.83 -12.09
CA GLY A 400 17.04 -11.48 -12.59
C GLY A 400 17.92 -11.37 -13.86
N LEU A 401 19.03 -12.11 -13.90
CA LEU A 401 19.85 -12.21 -15.10
C LEU A 401 19.08 -12.85 -16.25
N GLY A 402 18.34 -13.92 -15.98
CA GLY A 402 17.49 -14.59 -16.97
C GLY A 402 16.41 -13.68 -17.55
N MET A 403 15.72 -12.91 -16.71
CA MET A 403 14.75 -11.90 -17.14
C MET A 403 15.39 -10.85 -18.06
N TYR A 404 16.58 -10.36 -17.70
CA TYR A 404 17.33 -9.40 -18.51
C TYR A 404 17.72 -10.00 -19.89
N LEU A 405 18.31 -11.20 -19.90
CA LEU A 405 18.75 -11.85 -21.12
C LEU A 405 17.59 -12.20 -22.05
N GLY A 406 16.47 -12.69 -21.49
CA GLY A 406 15.26 -12.99 -22.28
C GLY A 406 14.66 -11.74 -22.92
N GLN A 407 14.49 -10.67 -22.15
CA GLN A 407 13.99 -9.40 -22.66
C GLN A 407 14.95 -8.81 -23.73
N ARG A 408 16.25 -8.87 -23.47
CA ARG A 408 17.27 -8.40 -24.41
C ARG A 408 17.23 -9.17 -25.73
N ALA A 409 17.14 -10.48 -25.71
CA ALA A 409 17.08 -11.32 -26.91
C ALA A 409 15.84 -10.98 -27.78
N ILE A 410 14.68 -10.83 -27.16
CA ILE A 410 13.46 -10.43 -27.87
C ILE A 410 13.66 -9.04 -28.48
N ARG A 411 14.17 -8.07 -27.70
CA ARG A 411 14.37 -6.70 -28.18
C ARG A 411 15.38 -6.61 -29.31
N GLU A 412 16.51 -7.37 -29.27
CA GLU A 412 17.51 -7.42 -30.31
C GLU A 412 16.91 -7.98 -31.63
N ARG A 413 16.04 -8.97 -31.57
CA ARG A 413 15.28 -9.45 -32.73
C ARG A 413 14.41 -8.34 -33.31
N LEU A 414 13.61 -7.66 -32.48
CA LEU A 414 12.75 -6.55 -32.94
C LEU A 414 13.55 -5.37 -33.50
N ILE A 415 14.73 -5.06 -32.96
CA ILE A 415 15.64 -4.04 -33.51
C ILE A 415 16.07 -4.44 -34.95
N ASN A 416 16.33 -5.72 -35.20
CA ASN A 416 16.67 -6.21 -36.55
C ASN A 416 15.46 -6.08 -37.49
N ASP A 417 14.25 -6.33 -37.01
CA ASP A 417 13.03 -6.12 -37.81
C ASP A 417 12.84 -4.63 -38.15
N VAL A 418 13.10 -3.72 -37.21
CA VAL A 418 13.06 -2.26 -37.46
C VAL A 418 14.10 -1.88 -38.52
N LYS A 419 15.33 -2.42 -38.45
CA LYS A 419 16.37 -2.18 -39.49
C LYS A 419 15.94 -2.71 -40.85
N THR A 420 15.28 -3.87 -40.91
CA THR A 420 14.74 -4.45 -42.14
C THR A 420 13.70 -3.53 -42.77
N ILE A 421 12.77 -3.01 -41.97
CA ILE A 421 11.74 -2.05 -42.44
C ILE A 421 12.39 -0.75 -42.91
N ALA A 422 13.35 -0.20 -42.14
CA ALA A 422 14.06 1.02 -42.49
C ALA A 422 14.78 0.92 -43.85
N GLY A 423 15.37 -0.22 -44.16
CA GLY A 423 16.05 -0.49 -45.42
C GLY A 423 15.12 -0.84 -46.59
N SER A 424 13.82 -0.98 -46.39
CA SER A 424 12.87 -1.35 -47.44
C SER A 424 12.57 -0.18 -48.37
N GLU A 425 12.68 -0.42 -49.66
CA GLU A 425 12.25 0.58 -50.69
C GLU A 425 10.74 0.85 -50.64
N LYS A 426 9.95 -0.10 -50.14
CA LYS A 426 8.48 0.02 -50.01
C LYS A 426 8.03 0.80 -48.82
N ALA A 427 8.92 1.09 -47.86
CA ALA A 427 8.58 1.86 -46.67
C ALA A 427 8.44 3.36 -47.03
N SER A 428 7.39 3.99 -46.54
CA SER A 428 7.19 5.44 -46.68
C SER A 428 8.26 6.24 -45.93
N ASP A 429 8.47 7.49 -46.34
CA ASP A 429 9.43 8.38 -45.66
C ASP A 429 9.07 8.58 -44.16
N ALA A 430 7.79 8.63 -43.83
CA ALA A 430 7.33 8.73 -42.45
C ALA A 430 7.75 7.48 -41.60
N VAL A 431 7.60 6.29 -42.16
CA VAL A 431 8.01 5.05 -41.50
C VAL A 431 9.53 4.97 -41.34
N LYS A 432 10.28 5.34 -42.38
CA LYS A 432 11.74 5.39 -42.35
C LYS A 432 12.25 6.36 -41.29
N ALA A 433 11.67 7.54 -41.20
CA ALA A 433 12.00 8.55 -40.20
C ALA A 433 11.71 8.04 -38.77
N ALA A 434 10.56 7.37 -38.55
CA ALA A 434 10.21 6.79 -37.26
C ALA A 434 11.17 5.64 -36.88
N CYS A 435 11.54 4.79 -37.81
CA CYS A 435 12.56 3.74 -37.60
C CYS A 435 13.92 4.35 -37.22
N GLU A 436 14.35 5.39 -37.94
CA GLU A 436 15.63 6.08 -37.68
C GLU A 436 15.62 6.72 -36.28
N GLN A 437 14.55 7.43 -35.92
CA GLN A 437 14.39 8.01 -34.59
C GLN A 437 14.47 6.93 -33.50
N TYR A 438 13.80 5.80 -33.67
CA TYR A 438 13.87 4.68 -32.75
C TYR A 438 15.29 4.14 -32.62
N LEU A 439 15.99 3.90 -33.73
CA LEU A 439 17.34 3.35 -33.75
C LEU A 439 18.38 4.31 -33.13
N ASN A 440 18.17 5.63 -33.24
CA ASN A 440 19.08 6.62 -32.67
C ASN A 440 18.89 6.80 -31.14
N THR A 441 17.81 6.28 -30.57
CA THR A 441 17.48 6.45 -29.13
C THR A 441 17.62 5.18 -28.31
N LEU A 442 18.17 4.09 -28.85
CA LEU A 442 18.17 2.75 -28.24
C LEU A 442 18.69 2.71 -26.80
N GLU A 443 19.61 3.60 -26.44
CA GLU A 443 20.21 3.62 -25.10
C GLU A 443 19.56 4.63 -24.15
N ASP A 444 18.71 5.51 -24.61
CA ASP A 444 17.95 6.42 -23.76
C ASP A 444 16.56 5.86 -23.45
N GLY A 445 16.28 5.55 -22.18
CA GLY A 445 15.00 4.93 -21.79
C GLY A 445 13.77 5.80 -21.99
N LYS A 446 13.90 7.14 -21.95
CA LYS A 446 12.78 8.08 -22.12
C LYS A 446 12.55 8.42 -23.57
N GLU A 447 13.61 8.81 -24.27
CA GLU A 447 13.54 9.14 -25.70
C GLU A 447 13.14 7.92 -26.51
N ASN A 448 13.68 6.74 -26.19
CA ASN A 448 13.32 5.49 -26.83
C ASN A 448 11.86 5.08 -26.61
N ALA A 449 11.29 5.35 -25.43
CA ALA A 449 9.87 5.09 -25.18
C ALA A 449 8.97 5.98 -26.07
N ALA A 450 9.31 7.27 -26.23
CA ALA A 450 8.58 8.17 -27.13
C ALA A 450 8.75 7.77 -28.60
N ALA A 451 9.97 7.44 -29.02
CA ALA A 451 10.26 6.95 -30.36
C ALA A 451 9.55 5.62 -30.68
N THR A 452 9.46 4.72 -29.68
CA THR A 452 8.69 3.46 -29.81
C THR A 452 7.21 3.73 -30.09
N LYS A 453 6.58 4.66 -29.35
CA LYS A 453 5.17 5.04 -29.59
C LYS A 453 4.97 5.59 -30.99
N ALA A 454 5.86 6.47 -31.45
CA ALA A 454 5.80 7.04 -32.79
C ALA A 454 5.95 5.96 -33.87
N LEU A 455 6.92 5.05 -33.71
CA LEU A 455 7.14 3.96 -34.65
C LEU A 455 5.95 3.01 -34.72
N VAL A 456 5.42 2.57 -33.59
CA VAL A 456 4.23 1.69 -33.53
C VAL A 456 3.03 2.36 -34.19
N ALA A 457 2.80 3.66 -33.94
CA ALA A 457 1.70 4.39 -34.55
C ALA A 457 1.82 4.50 -36.08
N GLU A 458 3.04 4.61 -36.64
CA GLU A 458 3.24 4.60 -38.10
C GLU A 458 3.06 3.17 -38.66
N LEU A 459 3.53 2.14 -37.96
CA LEU A 459 3.38 0.75 -38.40
C LEU A 459 1.91 0.28 -38.36
N GLU A 460 1.11 0.76 -37.42
CA GLU A 460 -0.32 0.42 -37.33
C GLU A 460 -1.14 1.01 -38.50
N LYS A 461 -0.69 2.08 -39.16
CA LYS A 461 -1.36 2.69 -40.34
C LYS A 461 -1.13 1.90 -41.64
N ILE A 462 -0.14 1.02 -41.66
CA ILE A 462 0.23 0.29 -42.88
C ILE A 462 -0.61 -1.00 -42.97
N ASP A 463 -1.19 -1.22 -44.11
CA ASP A 463 -1.80 -2.51 -44.48
C ASP A 463 -0.85 -3.30 -45.39
N CYS A 464 0.03 -4.08 -44.82
CA CYS A 464 0.95 -4.94 -45.56
C CYS A 464 1.15 -6.28 -44.85
N ASP A 465 1.35 -7.33 -45.63
CA ASP A 465 1.70 -8.68 -45.16
C ASP A 465 3.23 -8.78 -45.02
N CYS A 466 3.78 -8.04 -44.05
CA CYS A 466 5.20 -7.96 -43.78
C CYS A 466 5.50 -8.64 -42.42
N GLU A 467 6.28 -9.73 -42.44
CA GLU A 467 6.62 -10.54 -41.27
C GLU A 467 7.26 -9.66 -40.16
N ALA A 468 8.24 -8.83 -40.52
CA ALA A 468 8.90 -7.91 -39.56
C ALA A 468 7.91 -6.94 -38.88
N ARG A 469 6.95 -6.39 -39.66
CA ARG A 469 5.88 -5.55 -39.07
C ARG A 469 4.98 -6.34 -38.12
N ALA A 470 4.59 -7.55 -38.54
CA ALA A 470 3.73 -8.40 -37.72
C ALA A 470 4.41 -8.78 -36.39
N ASP A 471 5.70 -9.14 -36.42
CA ASP A 471 6.48 -9.45 -35.21
C ASP A 471 6.61 -8.24 -34.30
N ILE A 472 6.93 -7.05 -34.83
CA ILE A 472 7.00 -5.81 -34.03
C ILE A 472 5.65 -5.51 -33.36
N LEU A 473 4.54 -5.57 -34.09
CA LEU A 473 3.23 -5.26 -33.54
C LEU A 473 2.76 -6.29 -32.50
N ALA A 474 3.04 -7.57 -32.72
CA ALA A 474 2.74 -8.64 -31.76
C ALA A 474 3.55 -8.53 -30.45
N ASN A 475 4.79 -8.02 -30.56
CA ASN A 475 5.75 -7.93 -29.46
C ASN A 475 6.09 -6.49 -29.06
N LYS A 476 5.24 -5.51 -29.39
CA LYS A 476 5.50 -4.07 -29.17
C LYS A 476 5.83 -3.69 -27.72
N SER A 477 5.38 -4.46 -26.74
CA SER A 477 5.69 -4.27 -25.31
C SER A 477 7.18 -4.43 -24.98
N TYR A 478 7.94 -5.19 -25.80
CA TYR A 478 9.38 -5.42 -25.63
C TYR A 478 10.25 -4.42 -26.41
N LEU A 479 9.66 -3.60 -27.28
CA LEU A 479 10.41 -2.75 -28.19
C LEU A 479 11.19 -1.64 -27.48
N SER A 480 10.56 -0.93 -26.53
CA SER A 480 11.21 0.13 -25.76
C SER A 480 12.23 -0.40 -24.76
N LYS A 481 13.27 0.41 -24.47
CA LYS A 481 14.31 0.08 -23.49
C LYS A 481 13.68 -0.09 -22.10
N LYS A 482 13.92 -1.24 -21.48
CA LYS A 482 13.48 -1.56 -20.12
C LYS A 482 14.60 -1.33 -19.10
N SER A 483 14.20 -1.16 -17.86
CA SER A 483 15.06 -1.11 -16.69
C SER A 483 14.80 -2.38 -15.87
N VAL A 484 15.81 -3.21 -15.67
CA VAL A 484 15.69 -4.47 -14.93
C VAL A 484 16.34 -4.34 -13.57
N TRP A 485 15.62 -4.71 -12.53
CA TRP A 485 16.01 -4.54 -11.14
C TRP A 485 15.92 -5.86 -10.40
N ILE A 486 16.88 -6.10 -9.51
CA ILE A 486 16.87 -7.22 -8.57
C ILE A 486 16.62 -6.63 -7.19
N PHE A 487 15.53 -7.06 -6.54
CA PHE A 487 15.20 -6.69 -5.18
C PHE A 487 15.39 -7.88 -4.25
N GLY A 488 15.98 -7.63 -3.08
CA GLY A 488 16.14 -8.62 -2.04
C GLY A 488 16.39 -7.97 -0.69
N GLY A 489 16.24 -8.74 0.39
CA GLY A 489 16.57 -8.33 1.74
C GLY A 489 18.04 -8.53 2.08
N ASP A 490 18.42 -8.12 3.29
CA ASP A 490 19.75 -8.30 3.86
C ASP A 490 20.14 -9.78 3.97
N GLY A 491 19.20 -10.66 4.36
CA GLY A 491 19.44 -12.09 4.42
C GLY A 491 19.85 -12.69 3.07
N TRP A 492 19.17 -12.29 1.98
CA TRP A 492 19.55 -12.69 0.64
C TRP A 492 20.91 -12.12 0.24
N ALA A 493 21.17 -10.82 0.51
CA ALA A 493 22.37 -10.12 0.06
C ALA A 493 23.63 -10.59 0.78
N TYR A 494 23.57 -10.90 2.07
CA TYR A 494 24.74 -11.12 2.92
C TYR A 494 24.80 -12.51 3.56
N ASP A 495 23.69 -13.02 4.13
CA ASP A 495 23.72 -14.24 4.96
C ASP A 495 23.94 -15.52 4.14
N ILE A 496 23.50 -15.55 2.90
CA ILE A 496 23.79 -16.66 1.98
C ILE A 496 25.11 -16.45 1.25
N GLY A 497 25.61 -15.23 1.17
CA GLY A 497 26.83 -14.87 0.42
C GLY A 497 26.64 -14.98 -1.10
N PHE A 498 25.41 -14.99 -1.60
CA PHE A 498 25.08 -15.23 -3.01
C PHE A 498 24.39 -14.08 -3.72
N GLY A 499 24.05 -13.01 -3.01
CA GLY A 499 23.44 -11.83 -3.63
C GLY A 499 24.36 -11.14 -4.62
N GLY A 500 25.67 -11.45 -4.58
CA GLY A 500 26.66 -10.84 -5.46
C GLY A 500 26.82 -9.33 -5.19
N VAL A 501 26.38 -8.86 -4.01
CA VAL A 501 26.44 -7.45 -3.64
C VAL A 501 27.86 -7.08 -3.18
N ASP A 502 28.57 -8.01 -2.58
CA ASP A 502 29.98 -7.87 -2.18
C ASP A 502 30.92 -8.01 -3.40
#